data_be86be3a2f8b7be5be302226324c5aa9
#
_entry.id   be86be3a2f8b7be5be302226324c5aa9
#
_cell.length_a   1.000
_cell.length_b   1.000
_cell.length_c   1.000
_cell.angle_alpha   90.00
_cell.angle_beta   90.00
_cell.angle_gamma   90.00
#
_symmetry.space_group_name_H-M   'P 1'
#
loop_
_entity.id
_entity.type
_entity.pdbx_description
1 polymer ?
#
loop_
_entity_poly.entity_id
_entity_poly.type
_entity_poly.pdbx_seq_one_letter_code
_entity_poly.pdbx_strand_id
1 'polypeptide(L)'
;MKRTVLLSFVLALLCAMPALAKTGVVFIHGKGGTNLAQQSVARAYWGDDMIRATTKNYTIPYLICAYDGTQYMWVAGGQVAGQIYNWMNANAIDDIVIETHSFGGVVIRWILSNPTYDSRYQPIIDRIRWVNSIAPPNKGSEAANLAGTLSGSWLTGWMVDLVGQNNDSTRNCTTSSMSYYNTYYLKGTSGRPALPRTIYNIAGTGLWNDFVHSEDYGLATLSGIAGMPGEDDGMVSQYSAQAVGVVWITTLANHHHNRRNDYRKIGDSLATDF
;
A
#
# COMPACT_ATOMS: atom_id res chain seq x y z
N MET A 1 -51.06 -34.26 -8.37
CA MET A 1 -50.47 -33.40 -7.32
C MET A 1 -49.00 -33.65 -6.97
N LYS A 2 -48.45 -34.89 -7.05
CA LYS A 2 -47.04 -35.17 -6.66
C LYS A 2 -45.96 -34.60 -7.60
N ARG A 3 -46.23 -34.39 -8.91
CA ARG A 3 -45.25 -33.88 -9.88
C ARG A 3 -45.04 -32.36 -9.80
N THR A 4 -46.06 -31.59 -9.44
CA THR A 4 -45.99 -30.12 -9.32
C THR A 4 -45.17 -29.67 -8.10
N VAL A 5 -45.25 -30.44 -6.99
CA VAL A 5 -44.51 -30.14 -5.77
C VAL A 5 -42.99 -30.35 -5.97
N LEU A 6 -42.63 -31.41 -6.76
CA LEU A 6 -41.21 -31.68 -7.03
C LEU A 6 -40.57 -30.60 -7.90
N LEU A 7 -41.28 -30.05 -8.88
CA LEU A 7 -40.80 -28.97 -9.75
C LEU A 7 -40.58 -27.65 -8.97
N SER A 8 -41.48 -27.34 -8.02
CA SER A 8 -41.35 -26.17 -7.17
C SER A 8 -40.15 -26.25 -6.22
N PHE A 9 -39.83 -27.45 -5.73
CA PHE A 9 -38.69 -27.67 -4.85
C PHE A 9 -37.37 -27.56 -5.62
N VAL A 10 -37.26 -28.05 -6.84
CA VAL A 10 -36.07 -27.94 -7.70
C VAL A 10 -35.87 -26.50 -8.14
N LEU A 11 -36.93 -25.75 -8.44
CA LEU A 11 -36.83 -24.33 -8.78
C LEU A 11 -36.38 -23.48 -7.58
N ALA A 12 -36.83 -23.80 -6.35
CA ALA A 12 -36.41 -23.13 -5.14
C ALA A 12 -34.95 -23.43 -4.78
N LEU A 13 -34.44 -24.64 -5.06
CA LEU A 13 -33.02 -24.97 -4.87
C LEU A 13 -32.11 -24.26 -5.89
N LEU A 14 -32.58 -24.05 -7.13
CA LEU A 14 -31.82 -23.32 -8.15
C LEU A 14 -31.72 -21.82 -7.87
N CYS A 15 -32.69 -21.25 -7.12
CA CYS A 15 -32.65 -19.84 -6.69
C CYS A 15 -31.78 -19.60 -5.44
N ALA A 16 -31.29 -20.65 -4.78
CA ALA A 16 -30.47 -20.57 -3.55
C ALA A 16 -28.98 -20.79 -3.80
N MET A 17 -28.51 -20.63 -5.03
CA MET A 17 -27.04 -20.56 -5.24
C MET A 17 -26.52 -19.30 -4.52
N PRO A 18 -25.62 -19.45 -3.52
CA PRO A 18 -25.03 -18.28 -2.92
C PRO A 18 -24.37 -17.46 -4.05
N ALA A 19 -24.72 -16.20 -4.14
CA ALA A 19 -23.99 -15.29 -5.01
C ALA A 19 -22.50 -15.37 -4.63
N LEU A 20 -21.64 -15.66 -5.59
CA LEU A 20 -20.21 -15.66 -5.34
C LEU A 20 -19.81 -14.28 -4.82
N ALA A 21 -19.10 -14.24 -3.70
CA ALA A 21 -18.63 -13.00 -3.11
C ALA A 21 -17.84 -12.20 -4.14
N LYS A 22 -18.22 -10.95 -4.33
CA LYS A 22 -17.59 -10.05 -5.29
C LYS A 22 -16.35 -9.43 -4.66
N THR A 23 -15.18 -9.93 -5.03
CA THR A 23 -13.89 -9.41 -4.56
C THR A 23 -13.42 -8.27 -5.45
N GLY A 24 -12.83 -7.24 -4.85
CA GLY A 24 -12.21 -6.12 -5.55
C GLY A 24 -10.78 -5.85 -5.09
N VAL A 25 -10.04 -5.08 -5.87
CA VAL A 25 -8.68 -4.64 -5.57
C VAL A 25 -8.64 -3.14 -5.29
N VAL A 26 -7.96 -2.74 -4.23
CA VAL A 26 -7.77 -1.34 -3.86
C VAL A 26 -6.29 -1.00 -3.91
N PHE A 27 -5.94 0.07 -4.60
CA PHE A 27 -4.58 0.58 -4.70
C PHE A 27 -4.42 1.86 -3.88
N ILE A 28 -3.46 1.86 -2.94
CA ILE A 28 -3.13 3.01 -2.08
C ILE A 28 -1.68 3.41 -2.34
N HIS A 29 -1.47 4.54 -3.03
CA HIS A 29 -0.15 5.03 -3.40
C HIS A 29 0.66 5.51 -2.19
N GLY A 30 1.94 5.75 -2.40
CA GLY A 30 2.84 6.29 -1.39
C GLY A 30 2.81 7.81 -1.26
N LYS A 31 3.83 8.34 -0.61
CA LYS A 31 4.11 9.77 -0.57
C LYS A 31 4.36 10.30 -2.00
N GLY A 32 3.98 11.55 -2.23
CA GLY A 32 4.20 12.28 -3.46
C GLY A 32 3.69 13.71 -3.31
N GLY A 33 3.56 14.44 -4.41
CA GLY A 33 2.98 15.78 -4.40
C GLY A 33 1.47 15.77 -4.15
N THR A 34 0.91 16.96 -3.88
CA THR A 34 -0.54 17.17 -3.73
C THR A 34 -1.33 16.76 -4.98
N ASN A 35 -0.68 16.72 -6.14
CA ASN A 35 -1.27 16.29 -7.40
C ASN A 35 -1.70 14.82 -7.43
N LEU A 36 -1.22 13.97 -6.51
CA LEU A 36 -1.68 12.59 -6.35
C LEU A 36 -3.15 12.49 -5.90
N ALA A 37 -3.75 13.58 -5.44
CA ALA A 37 -5.19 13.69 -5.26
C ALA A 37 -5.98 13.70 -6.59
N GLN A 38 -5.31 13.81 -7.74
CA GLN A 38 -5.91 13.69 -9.05
C GLN A 38 -5.89 12.24 -9.52
N GLN A 39 -7.04 11.73 -9.98
CA GLN A 39 -7.20 10.32 -10.36
C GLN A 39 -6.23 9.86 -11.46
N SER A 40 -5.98 10.71 -12.47
CA SER A 40 -5.04 10.38 -13.55
C SER A 40 -3.60 10.25 -13.07
N VAL A 41 -3.20 11.07 -12.10
CA VAL A 41 -1.85 11.05 -11.52
C VAL A 41 -1.68 9.84 -10.61
N ALA A 42 -2.67 9.54 -9.77
CA ALA A 42 -2.69 8.34 -8.93
C ALA A 42 -2.66 7.06 -9.78
N ARG A 43 -3.36 7.03 -10.92
CA ARG A 43 -3.29 5.91 -11.86
C ARG A 43 -1.89 5.79 -12.48
N ALA A 44 -1.31 6.90 -12.94
CA ALA A 44 0.03 6.93 -13.51
C ALA A 44 1.12 6.52 -12.50
N TYR A 45 0.89 6.76 -11.21
CA TYR A 45 1.76 6.30 -10.13
C TYR A 45 1.92 4.78 -10.14
N TRP A 46 0.84 4.03 -10.27
CA TRP A 46 0.85 2.56 -10.30
C TRP A 46 1.31 1.99 -11.65
N GLY A 47 0.93 2.64 -12.75
CA GLY A 47 1.16 2.16 -14.10
C GLY A 47 0.16 1.07 -14.53
N ASP A 48 -0.14 1.05 -15.82
CA ASP A 48 -1.16 0.15 -16.35
C ASP A 48 -0.77 -1.33 -16.27
N ASP A 49 0.52 -1.65 -16.37
CA ASP A 49 1.00 -3.03 -16.29
C ASP A 49 0.73 -3.65 -14.91
N MET A 50 1.01 -2.89 -13.83
CA MET A 50 0.72 -3.34 -12.47
C MET A 50 -0.78 -3.52 -12.24
N ILE A 51 -1.59 -2.53 -12.63
CA ILE A 51 -3.03 -2.57 -12.48
C ILE A 51 -3.60 -3.76 -13.27
N ARG A 52 -3.16 -3.94 -14.51
CA ARG A 52 -3.62 -5.03 -15.38
C ARG A 52 -3.28 -6.41 -14.83
N ALA A 53 -2.04 -6.61 -14.38
CA ALA A 53 -1.61 -7.86 -13.80
C ALA A 53 -2.44 -8.20 -12.55
N THR A 54 -2.55 -7.27 -11.61
CA THR A 54 -3.26 -7.47 -10.33
C THR A 54 -4.77 -7.69 -10.53
N THR A 55 -5.38 -7.06 -11.53
CA THR A 55 -6.82 -7.15 -11.80
C THR A 55 -7.19 -8.17 -12.88
N LYS A 56 -6.29 -9.07 -13.25
CA LYS A 56 -6.50 -10.06 -14.33
C LYS A 56 -7.04 -9.41 -15.60
N ASN A 57 -6.28 -8.47 -16.16
CA ASN A 57 -6.68 -7.68 -17.33
C ASN A 57 -8.01 -6.91 -17.13
N TYR A 58 -8.16 -6.26 -15.99
CA TYR A 58 -9.34 -5.45 -15.62
C TYR A 58 -10.64 -6.25 -15.45
N THR A 59 -10.55 -7.57 -15.31
CA THR A 59 -11.76 -8.40 -15.04
C THR A 59 -12.22 -8.32 -13.59
N ILE A 60 -11.29 -8.03 -12.67
CA ILE A 60 -11.60 -7.81 -11.26
C ILE A 60 -11.89 -6.33 -11.04
N PRO A 61 -13.00 -5.95 -10.38
CA PRO A 61 -13.28 -4.56 -10.01
C PRO A 61 -12.15 -3.97 -9.19
N TYR A 62 -11.79 -2.72 -9.45
CA TYR A 62 -10.71 -2.07 -8.72
C TYR A 62 -10.98 -0.60 -8.43
N LEU A 63 -10.32 -0.10 -7.39
CA LEU A 63 -10.27 1.30 -7.00
C LEU A 63 -8.81 1.74 -6.89
N ILE A 64 -8.47 2.86 -7.48
CA ILE A 64 -7.22 3.55 -7.21
C ILE A 64 -7.56 4.74 -6.33
N CYS A 65 -7.09 4.74 -5.09
CA CYS A 65 -7.31 5.85 -4.18
C CYS A 65 -6.45 7.05 -4.60
N ALA A 66 -7.11 8.15 -4.96
CA ALA A 66 -6.49 9.42 -5.27
C ALA A 66 -6.61 10.33 -4.04
N TYR A 67 -5.53 10.50 -3.31
CA TYR A 67 -5.50 11.30 -2.08
C TYR A 67 -4.24 12.16 -2.01
N ASP A 68 -4.24 13.14 -1.11
CA ASP A 68 -3.07 13.99 -0.88
C ASP A 68 -2.01 13.22 -0.07
N GLY A 69 -0.98 12.75 -0.76
CA GLY A 69 0.13 11.99 -0.18
C GLY A 69 1.10 12.83 0.67
N THR A 70 0.83 14.12 0.89
CA THR A 70 1.65 15.01 1.73
C THR A 70 1.14 15.10 3.17
N GLN A 71 -0.07 14.61 3.44
CA GLN A 71 -0.75 14.72 4.71
C GLN A 71 -0.29 13.70 5.75
N TYR A 72 -0.61 13.94 7.02
CA TYR A 72 -0.43 12.93 8.07
C TYR A 72 -1.23 11.65 7.77
N MET A 73 -0.73 10.49 8.22
CA MET A 73 -1.34 9.18 7.98
C MET A 73 -2.81 9.10 8.43
N TRP A 74 -3.22 9.81 9.46
CA TRP A 74 -4.63 9.83 9.92
C TRP A 74 -5.53 10.68 9.02
N VAL A 75 -5.00 11.77 8.43
CA VAL A 75 -5.74 12.59 7.46
C VAL A 75 -5.86 11.82 6.14
N ALA A 76 -4.75 11.30 5.64
CA ALA A 76 -4.72 10.42 4.45
C ALA A 76 -5.63 9.20 4.63
N GLY A 77 -5.59 8.58 5.83
CA GLY A 77 -6.45 7.46 6.19
C GLY A 77 -7.94 7.77 6.08
N GLY A 78 -8.37 8.96 6.52
CA GLY A 78 -9.75 9.42 6.36
C GLY A 78 -10.16 9.62 4.90
N GLN A 79 -9.26 10.17 4.06
CA GLN A 79 -9.51 10.35 2.62
C GLN A 79 -9.61 9.00 1.90
N VAL A 80 -8.68 8.09 2.17
CA VAL A 80 -8.66 6.73 1.61
C VAL A 80 -9.90 5.94 2.04
N ALA A 81 -10.24 5.97 3.33
CA ALA A 81 -11.40 5.27 3.84
C ALA A 81 -12.71 5.77 3.23
N GLY A 82 -12.84 7.08 3.00
CA GLY A 82 -14.00 7.64 2.31
C GLY A 82 -14.19 7.07 0.91
N GLN A 83 -13.11 6.97 0.15
CA GLN A 83 -13.15 6.42 -1.21
C GLN A 83 -13.46 4.92 -1.21
N ILE A 84 -12.78 4.14 -0.35
CA ILE A 84 -12.99 2.68 -0.26
C ILE A 84 -14.44 2.39 0.16
N TYR A 85 -14.92 3.01 1.22
CA TYR A 85 -16.26 2.79 1.74
C TYR A 85 -17.36 3.08 0.71
N ASN A 86 -17.26 4.25 0.05
CA ASN A 86 -18.22 4.64 -0.98
C ASN A 86 -18.17 3.71 -2.19
N TRP A 87 -16.97 3.33 -2.65
CA TRP A 87 -16.80 2.44 -3.78
C TRP A 87 -17.32 1.03 -3.50
N MET A 88 -17.03 0.47 -2.34
CA MET A 88 -17.54 -0.85 -1.95
C MET A 88 -19.08 -0.88 -1.97
N ASN A 89 -19.71 0.14 -1.39
CA ASN A 89 -21.17 0.21 -1.33
C ASN A 89 -21.81 0.45 -2.70
N ALA A 90 -21.23 1.36 -3.51
CA ALA A 90 -21.77 1.65 -4.85
C ALA A 90 -21.65 0.48 -5.84
N ASN A 91 -20.66 -0.41 -5.63
CA ASN A 91 -20.37 -1.51 -6.53
C ASN A 91 -20.72 -2.88 -5.96
N ALA A 92 -21.35 -2.95 -4.79
CA ALA A 92 -21.67 -4.19 -4.08
C ALA A 92 -20.45 -5.12 -3.96
N ILE A 93 -19.32 -4.58 -3.46
CA ILE A 93 -18.09 -5.35 -3.23
C ILE A 93 -18.17 -5.97 -1.84
N ASP A 94 -18.05 -7.29 -1.77
CA ASP A 94 -18.13 -8.06 -0.54
C ASP A 94 -16.78 -8.13 0.19
N ASP A 95 -15.71 -8.37 -0.57
CA ASP A 95 -14.35 -8.51 -0.06
C ASP A 95 -13.37 -7.64 -0.85
N ILE A 96 -12.27 -7.23 -0.22
CA ILE A 96 -11.21 -6.47 -0.87
C ILE A 96 -9.83 -7.03 -0.55
N VAL A 97 -8.94 -6.96 -1.53
CA VAL A 97 -7.50 -7.04 -1.37
C VAL A 97 -6.91 -5.66 -1.57
N ILE A 98 -5.95 -5.29 -0.73
CA ILE A 98 -5.36 -3.96 -0.76
C ILE A 98 -3.90 -4.04 -1.18
N GLU A 99 -3.55 -3.30 -2.22
CA GLU A 99 -2.20 -3.07 -2.71
C GLU A 99 -1.70 -1.72 -2.24
N THR A 100 -0.59 -1.69 -1.51
CA THR A 100 -0.01 -0.44 -1.01
C THR A 100 1.45 -0.31 -1.40
N HIS A 101 1.91 0.92 -1.58
CA HIS A 101 3.33 1.21 -1.76
C HIS A 101 3.78 2.29 -0.79
N SER A 102 4.99 2.14 -0.21
CA SER A 102 5.63 3.18 0.58
C SER A 102 4.73 3.70 1.73
N PHE A 103 4.51 5.00 1.83
CA PHE A 103 3.64 5.65 2.81
C PHE A 103 2.20 5.09 2.81
N GLY A 104 1.69 4.60 1.68
CA GLY A 104 0.39 3.93 1.61
C GLY A 104 0.27 2.73 2.55
N GLY A 105 1.38 2.02 2.80
CA GLY A 105 1.44 0.94 3.79
C GLY A 105 1.29 1.44 5.23
N VAL A 106 1.78 2.65 5.52
CA VAL A 106 1.57 3.30 6.84
C VAL A 106 0.13 3.77 6.99
N VAL A 107 -0.47 4.30 5.91
CA VAL A 107 -1.88 4.74 5.89
C VAL A 107 -2.84 3.59 6.16
N ILE A 108 -2.69 2.46 5.47
CA ILE A 108 -3.57 1.30 5.73
C ILE A 108 -3.32 0.71 7.12
N ARG A 109 -2.07 0.70 7.58
CA ARG A 109 -1.74 0.24 8.92
C ARG A 109 -2.37 1.14 10.02
N TRP A 110 -2.47 2.46 9.78
CA TRP A 110 -3.23 3.36 10.66
C TRP A 110 -4.70 2.94 10.75
N ILE A 111 -5.36 2.72 9.61
CA ILE A 111 -6.75 2.26 9.55
C ILE A 111 -6.93 0.96 10.34
N LEU A 112 -6.08 -0.05 10.09
CA LEU A 112 -6.12 -1.35 10.75
C LEU A 112 -5.86 -1.27 12.26
N SER A 113 -5.06 -0.31 12.70
CA SER A 113 -4.70 -0.15 14.11
C SER A 113 -5.75 0.59 14.93
N ASN A 114 -6.55 1.43 14.30
CA ASN A 114 -7.45 2.40 14.97
C ASN A 114 -8.90 2.30 14.44
N PRO A 115 -9.57 1.14 14.59
CA PRO A 115 -10.87 0.86 13.97
C PRO A 115 -11.99 1.82 14.40
N THR A 116 -11.87 2.46 15.56
CA THR A 116 -12.86 3.39 16.12
C THR A 116 -12.56 4.86 15.83
N TYR A 117 -11.43 5.17 15.19
CA TYR A 117 -11.03 6.55 14.90
C TYR A 117 -11.96 7.22 13.87
N ASP A 118 -12.44 6.44 12.90
CA ASP A 118 -13.42 6.85 11.90
C ASP A 118 -14.45 5.73 11.76
N SER A 119 -15.74 6.06 11.69
CA SER A 119 -16.85 5.09 11.62
C SER A 119 -16.78 4.16 10.37
N ARG A 120 -16.05 4.56 9.34
CA ARG A 120 -15.83 3.78 8.10
C ARG A 120 -14.75 2.72 8.25
N TYR A 121 -13.85 2.83 9.25
CA TYR A 121 -12.68 1.94 9.37
C TYR A 121 -13.09 0.49 9.65
N GLN A 122 -13.92 0.25 10.65
CA GLN A 122 -14.32 -1.12 11.00
C GLN A 122 -15.06 -1.81 9.83
N PRO A 123 -16.05 -1.19 9.16
CA PRO A 123 -16.68 -1.78 7.97
C PRO A 123 -15.72 -2.12 6.83
N ILE A 124 -14.65 -1.33 6.65
CA ILE A 124 -13.60 -1.62 5.66
C ILE A 124 -12.75 -2.80 6.13
N ILE A 125 -12.29 -2.78 7.40
CA ILE A 125 -11.48 -3.83 7.99
C ILE A 125 -12.17 -5.20 7.87
N ASP A 126 -13.47 -5.25 8.11
CA ASP A 126 -14.24 -6.50 8.05
C ASP A 126 -14.23 -7.13 6.66
N ARG A 127 -14.09 -6.33 5.61
CA ARG A 127 -14.05 -6.77 4.20
C ARG A 127 -12.64 -6.99 3.64
N ILE A 128 -11.58 -6.63 4.37
CA ILE A 128 -10.20 -6.88 3.92
C ILE A 128 -9.89 -8.37 4.06
N ARG A 129 -9.54 -9.03 2.95
CA ARG A 129 -8.98 -10.38 2.95
C ARG A 129 -7.53 -10.35 3.43
N TRP A 130 -6.69 -9.56 2.76
CA TRP A 130 -5.29 -9.27 3.13
C TRP A 130 -4.82 -7.96 2.51
N VAL A 131 -3.64 -7.52 2.92
CA VAL A 131 -2.94 -6.34 2.42
C VAL A 131 -1.58 -6.77 1.89
N ASN A 132 -1.24 -6.38 0.68
CA ASN A 132 0.12 -6.45 0.15
C ASN A 132 0.77 -5.09 0.30
N SER A 133 1.89 -5.04 0.99
CA SER A 133 2.54 -3.78 1.34
C SER A 133 3.96 -3.75 0.79
N ILE A 134 4.14 -2.92 -0.23
CA ILE A 134 5.37 -2.77 -0.98
C ILE A 134 6.21 -1.66 -0.35
N ALA A 135 7.40 -2.00 0.12
CA ALA A 135 8.38 -1.09 0.70
C ALA A 135 7.81 -0.10 1.75
N PRO A 136 6.98 -0.54 2.71
CA PRO A 136 6.41 0.36 3.71
C PRO A 136 7.45 0.78 4.74
N PRO A 137 7.56 2.07 5.12
CA PRO A 137 8.45 2.51 6.19
C PRO A 137 7.86 2.21 7.58
N ASN A 138 7.70 0.92 7.92
CA ASN A 138 7.05 0.46 9.14
C ASN A 138 7.78 0.86 10.44
N LYS A 139 9.10 1.07 10.35
CA LYS A 139 9.93 1.63 11.43
C LYS A 139 10.49 3.01 11.09
N GLY A 140 9.99 3.62 10.04
CA GLY A 140 10.48 4.87 9.49
C GLY A 140 11.48 4.66 8.36
N SER A 141 12.03 5.77 7.91
CA SER A 141 13.03 5.86 6.86
C SER A 141 14.09 6.85 7.31
N GLU A 142 15.34 6.44 7.24
CA GLU A 142 16.49 7.29 7.50
C GLU A 142 16.58 8.42 6.46
N ALA A 143 16.13 8.18 5.23
CA ALA A 143 16.00 9.22 4.22
C ALA A 143 14.99 10.31 4.63
N ALA A 144 13.90 9.94 5.30
CA ALA A 144 12.93 10.91 5.82
C ALA A 144 13.51 11.79 6.94
N ASN A 145 14.50 11.30 7.70
CA ASN A 145 15.20 12.10 8.72
C ASN A 145 16.00 13.25 8.10
N LEU A 146 16.41 13.10 6.86
CA LEU A 146 17.19 14.12 6.13
C LEU A 146 16.30 15.17 5.46
N ALA A 147 14.97 14.99 5.46
CA ALA A 147 14.07 15.92 4.81
C ALA A 147 14.19 17.34 5.38
N GLY A 148 14.30 18.30 4.47
CA GLY A 148 14.52 19.71 4.82
C GLY A 148 15.96 20.08 5.16
N THR A 149 16.87 19.11 5.30
CA THR A 149 18.32 19.38 5.50
C THR A 149 19.11 19.24 4.20
N LEU A 150 18.60 18.44 3.26
CA LEU A 150 19.20 18.23 1.97
C LEU A 150 18.83 19.38 1.03
N SER A 151 19.79 20.24 0.73
CA SER A 151 19.71 21.23 -0.34
C SER A 151 20.81 20.95 -1.35
N GLY A 152 20.46 20.85 -2.62
CA GLY A 152 21.47 20.67 -3.66
C GLY A 152 20.87 20.36 -5.02
N SER A 153 21.59 20.71 -6.07
CA SER A 153 21.21 20.51 -7.47
C SER A 153 21.13 19.04 -7.91
N TRP A 154 21.55 18.10 -7.05
CA TRP A 154 21.46 16.67 -7.28
C TRP A 154 20.08 16.06 -6.91
N LEU A 155 19.30 16.77 -6.05
CA LEU A 155 17.90 16.41 -5.78
C LEU A 155 17.05 16.89 -6.95
N THR A 156 16.70 16.01 -7.87
CA THR A 156 15.91 16.35 -9.05
C THR A 156 14.59 15.59 -9.10
N GLY A 157 13.56 16.23 -9.68
CA GLY A 157 12.29 15.59 -9.99
C GLY A 157 11.61 14.95 -8.77
N TRP A 158 11.26 13.68 -8.90
CA TRP A 158 10.55 12.88 -7.88
C TRP A 158 11.29 12.78 -6.51
N MET A 159 12.63 12.92 -6.48
CA MET A 159 13.39 12.92 -5.23
C MET A 159 13.06 14.15 -4.37
N VAL A 160 12.84 15.31 -5.01
CA VAL A 160 12.38 16.51 -4.31
C VAL A 160 11.02 16.27 -3.67
N ASP A 161 10.13 15.58 -4.37
CA ASP A 161 8.81 15.23 -3.85
C ASP A 161 8.88 14.22 -2.69
N LEU A 162 9.85 13.31 -2.71
CA LEU A 162 10.02 12.29 -1.69
C LEU A 162 10.74 12.78 -0.43
N VAL A 163 11.87 13.47 -0.59
CA VAL A 163 12.73 13.87 0.54
C VAL A 163 12.95 15.38 0.67
N GLY A 164 12.79 16.14 -0.41
CA GLY A 164 13.01 17.59 -0.41
C GLY A 164 11.94 18.39 0.33
N GLN A 165 10.77 17.83 0.56
CA GLN A 165 9.66 18.51 1.21
C GLN A 165 9.48 18.00 2.65
N ASN A 166 9.68 18.85 3.63
CA ASN A 166 9.38 18.59 5.03
C ASN A 166 7.87 18.75 5.29
N ASN A 167 7.06 17.93 4.60
CA ASN A 167 5.61 17.87 4.77
C ASN A 167 5.20 16.85 5.86
N ASP A 168 3.91 16.76 6.15
CA ASP A 168 3.39 15.94 7.24
C ASP A 168 3.64 14.44 7.03
N SER A 169 3.52 13.93 5.80
CA SER A 169 3.82 12.53 5.50
C SER A 169 5.30 12.20 5.70
N THR A 170 6.20 13.13 5.37
CA THR A 170 7.64 12.98 5.66
C THR A 170 7.89 12.93 7.17
N ARG A 171 7.28 13.86 7.92
CA ARG A 171 7.38 13.86 9.39
C ARG A 171 6.86 12.58 10.01
N ASN A 172 5.78 12.01 9.48
CA ASN A 172 5.30 10.69 9.90
C ASN A 172 6.33 9.59 9.68
N CYS A 173 7.07 9.64 8.55
CA CYS A 173 8.00 8.59 8.14
C CYS A 173 9.40 8.73 8.74
N THR A 174 9.69 9.73 9.58
CA THR A 174 10.97 9.74 10.31
C THR A 174 11.07 8.56 11.26
N THR A 175 12.29 8.06 11.49
CA THR A 175 12.51 6.92 12.40
C THR A 175 12.04 7.22 13.82
N SER A 176 12.23 8.44 14.30
CA SER A 176 11.78 8.89 15.62
C SER A 176 10.25 8.93 15.72
N SER A 177 9.57 9.50 14.72
CA SER A 177 8.11 9.56 14.69
C SER A 177 7.49 8.16 14.62
N MET A 178 8.02 7.29 13.75
CA MET A 178 7.53 5.91 13.65
C MET A 178 7.81 5.10 14.91
N SER A 179 8.91 5.33 15.60
CA SER A 179 9.17 4.74 16.92
C SER A 179 8.09 5.14 17.92
N TYR A 180 7.73 6.43 17.98
CA TYR A 180 6.66 6.95 18.83
C TYR A 180 5.30 6.34 18.46
N TYR A 181 4.92 6.36 17.16
CA TYR A 181 3.64 5.80 16.72
C TYR A 181 3.56 4.29 16.93
N ASN A 182 4.64 3.55 16.70
CA ASN A 182 4.73 2.13 16.98
C ASN A 182 4.54 1.82 18.47
N THR A 183 4.98 2.71 19.35
CA THR A 183 4.81 2.52 20.79
C THR A 183 3.38 2.75 21.25
N TYR A 184 2.68 3.75 20.71
CA TYR A 184 1.42 4.20 21.29
C TYR A 184 0.18 3.93 20.44
N TYR A 185 0.28 3.94 19.11
CA TYR A 185 -0.89 4.00 18.22
C TYR A 185 -0.97 2.86 17.22
N LEU A 186 0.16 2.37 16.72
CA LEU A 186 0.20 1.37 15.67
C LEU A 186 0.37 -0.03 16.25
N LYS A 187 -0.29 -1.01 15.61
CA LYS A 187 -0.20 -2.43 15.92
C LYS A 187 0.75 -3.15 14.95
N GLY A 188 1.08 -4.39 15.25
CA GLY A 188 1.76 -5.32 14.34
C GLY A 188 3.27 -5.38 14.43
N THR A 189 3.94 -4.45 15.11
CA THR A 189 5.38 -4.58 15.43
C THR A 189 5.59 -5.47 16.65
N SER A 190 6.81 -5.98 16.81
CA SER A 190 7.19 -6.80 17.98
C SER A 190 6.80 -6.12 19.31
N GLY A 191 6.17 -6.87 20.21
CA GLY A 191 5.69 -6.37 21.50
C GLY A 191 4.39 -5.57 21.45
N ARG A 192 3.79 -5.39 20.26
CA ARG A 192 2.50 -4.72 20.09
C ARG A 192 1.39 -5.74 19.77
N PRO A 193 0.11 -5.38 20.00
CA PRO A 193 -1.00 -6.23 19.58
C PRO A 193 -0.94 -6.55 18.09
N ALA A 194 -1.40 -7.74 17.70
CA ALA A 194 -1.51 -8.14 16.32
C ALA A 194 -2.49 -7.23 15.54
N LEU A 195 -2.26 -7.10 14.25
CA LEU A 195 -3.20 -6.46 13.34
C LEU A 195 -4.42 -7.37 13.11
N PRO A 196 -5.62 -6.81 12.87
CA PRO A 196 -6.84 -7.58 12.63
C PRO A 196 -6.85 -8.30 11.27
N ARG A 197 -5.94 -7.92 10.37
CA ARG A 197 -5.79 -8.50 9.02
C ARG A 197 -4.33 -8.74 8.71
N THR A 198 -4.06 -9.74 7.89
CA THR A 198 -2.70 -10.08 7.48
C THR A 198 -2.15 -9.01 6.53
N ILE A 199 -0.91 -8.59 6.79
CA ILE A 199 -0.11 -7.79 5.86
C ILE A 199 1.03 -8.67 5.36
N TYR A 200 1.13 -8.80 4.05
CA TYR A 200 2.25 -9.41 3.34
C TYR A 200 3.21 -8.31 2.89
N ASN A 201 4.44 -8.35 3.38
CA ASN A 201 5.43 -7.33 3.06
C ASN A 201 6.32 -7.76 1.91
N ILE A 202 6.57 -6.79 1.05
CA ILE A 202 7.47 -6.87 -0.07
C ILE A 202 8.54 -5.79 0.14
N ALA A 203 9.80 -6.22 0.29
CA ALA A 203 10.93 -5.31 0.49
C ALA A 203 11.81 -5.26 -0.77
N GLY A 204 12.25 -4.07 -1.12
CA GLY A 204 13.30 -3.87 -2.11
C GLY A 204 14.69 -3.88 -1.47
N THR A 205 15.66 -4.45 -2.18
CA THR A 205 17.07 -4.53 -1.76
C THR A 205 18.02 -4.24 -2.92
N GLY A 206 17.50 -3.69 -4.01
CA GLY A 206 18.16 -3.60 -5.31
C GLY A 206 19.01 -2.38 -5.55
N LEU A 207 19.32 -1.61 -4.52
CA LEU A 207 20.00 -0.33 -4.68
C LEU A 207 21.30 -0.39 -5.50
N TRP A 208 22.05 -1.47 -5.37
CA TRP A 208 23.38 -1.62 -5.96
C TRP A 208 23.45 -2.51 -7.21
N ASN A 209 22.35 -3.15 -7.61
CA ASN A 209 22.37 -4.19 -8.64
C ASN A 209 21.88 -3.72 -10.01
N ASP A 210 21.26 -2.56 -10.14
CA ASP A 210 20.66 -2.09 -11.38
C ASP A 210 20.86 -0.59 -11.61
N PHE A 211 22.10 -0.19 -11.93
CA PHE A 211 22.43 1.18 -12.31
C PHE A 211 22.06 1.51 -13.78
N VAL A 212 20.91 1.03 -14.24
CA VAL A 212 20.45 1.26 -15.62
C VAL A 212 19.79 2.65 -15.76
N HIS A 213 19.28 3.19 -14.66
CA HIS A 213 18.55 4.47 -14.68
C HIS A 213 19.24 5.54 -13.83
N SER A 214 19.17 6.80 -14.27
CA SER A 214 19.74 7.93 -13.54
C SER A 214 19.20 8.09 -12.11
N GLU A 215 18.00 7.58 -11.86
CA GLU A 215 17.33 7.57 -10.56
C GLU A 215 18.06 6.67 -9.55
N ASP A 216 18.72 5.62 -10.01
CA ASP A 216 19.43 4.66 -9.16
C ASP A 216 20.63 5.30 -8.48
N TYR A 217 21.36 6.17 -9.18
CA TYR A 217 22.45 6.93 -8.59
C TYR A 217 21.98 7.87 -7.48
N GLY A 218 20.83 8.51 -7.69
CA GLY A 218 20.23 9.38 -6.68
C GLY A 218 19.82 8.62 -5.43
N LEU A 219 19.18 7.48 -5.59
CA LEU A 219 18.78 6.60 -4.48
C LEU A 219 19.98 6.04 -3.74
N ALA A 220 21.02 5.58 -4.45
CA ALA A 220 22.26 5.10 -3.86
C ALA A 220 22.97 6.18 -3.05
N THR A 221 23.02 7.39 -3.58
CA THR A 221 23.61 8.54 -2.87
C THR A 221 22.80 8.86 -1.62
N LEU A 222 21.49 8.87 -1.72
CA LEU A 222 20.58 9.13 -0.59
C LEU A 222 20.73 8.08 0.51
N SER A 223 20.75 6.79 0.15
CA SER A 223 20.96 5.69 1.09
C SER A 223 22.28 5.84 1.85
N GLY A 224 23.37 6.13 1.12
CA GLY A 224 24.69 6.35 1.72
C GLY A 224 24.72 7.53 2.69
N ILE A 225 24.12 8.67 2.31
CA ILE A 225 24.06 9.86 3.17
C ILE A 225 23.16 9.63 4.39
N ALA A 226 22.04 8.92 4.19
CA ALA A 226 21.10 8.62 5.25
C ALA A 226 21.64 7.58 6.26
N GLY A 227 22.62 6.79 5.87
CA GLY A 227 23.17 5.71 6.71
C GLY A 227 22.14 4.63 7.00
N MET A 228 21.43 4.16 5.96
CA MET A 228 20.42 3.12 6.11
C MET A 228 21.02 1.81 6.64
N PRO A 229 20.36 1.13 7.59
CA PRO A 229 20.87 -0.09 8.17
C PRO A 229 20.65 -1.29 7.24
N GLY A 230 21.73 -1.97 6.86
CA GLY A 230 21.65 -3.21 6.07
C GLY A 230 21.25 -2.97 4.62
N GLU A 231 20.51 -3.91 4.04
CA GLU A 231 20.00 -3.78 2.68
C GLU A 231 18.79 -2.85 2.63
N ASP A 232 18.68 -2.09 1.55
CA ASP A 232 17.64 -1.10 1.35
C ASP A 232 17.31 -0.90 -0.13
N ASP A 233 16.24 -0.18 -0.40
CA ASP A 233 15.77 0.16 -1.74
C ASP A 233 16.09 1.62 -2.13
N GLY A 234 16.91 2.31 -1.34
CA GLY A 234 17.28 3.72 -1.47
C GLY A 234 16.43 4.68 -0.66
N MET A 235 15.27 4.23 -0.15
CA MET A 235 14.34 5.03 0.64
C MET A 235 13.95 4.37 1.95
N VAL A 236 13.84 3.05 1.95
CA VAL A 236 13.39 2.26 3.09
C VAL A 236 14.30 1.05 3.25
N SER A 237 14.86 0.87 4.45
CA SER A 237 15.64 -0.33 4.76
C SER A 237 14.74 -1.57 4.80
N GLN A 238 15.29 -2.72 4.41
CA GLN A 238 14.62 -4.02 4.53
C GLN A 238 14.12 -4.25 5.96
N TYR A 239 14.93 -3.87 6.95
CA TYR A 239 14.59 -3.93 8.36
C TYR A 239 13.32 -3.15 8.71
N SER A 240 13.11 -1.99 8.12
CA SER A 240 11.91 -1.19 8.31
C SER A 240 10.72 -1.78 7.56
N ALA A 241 10.90 -2.13 6.29
CA ALA A 241 9.83 -2.64 5.43
C ALA A 241 9.21 -3.92 6.00
N GLN A 242 10.04 -4.85 6.49
CA GLN A 242 9.63 -6.17 6.98
C GLN A 242 9.25 -6.22 8.47
N ALA A 243 9.15 -5.08 9.14
CA ALA A 243 8.91 -5.03 10.58
C ALA A 243 7.48 -5.39 11.03
N VAL A 244 6.54 -5.53 10.10
CA VAL A 244 5.11 -5.78 10.39
C VAL A 244 4.56 -6.86 9.48
N GLY A 245 3.75 -7.76 10.04
CA GLY A 245 3.09 -8.80 9.26
C GLY A 245 4.03 -9.94 8.83
N VAL A 246 3.78 -10.50 7.65
CA VAL A 246 4.50 -11.65 7.09
C VAL A 246 5.47 -11.15 6.02
N VAL A 247 6.72 -11.56 6.10
CA VAL A 247 7.68 -11.34 5.01
C VAL A 247 7.31 -12.28 3.86
N TRP A 248 6.95 -11.71 2.71
CA TRP A 248 6.50 -12.49 1.57
C TRP A 248 7.53 -12.51 0.44
N ILE A 249 7.95 -11.32 -0.02
CA ILE A 249 8.89 -11.21 -1.13
C ILE A 249 10.00 -10.22 -0.76
N THR A 250 11.24 -10.57 -1.14
CA THR A 250 12.36 -9.64 -1.21
C THR A 250 12.76 -9.52 -2.67
N THR A 251 12.79 -8.31 -3.22
CA THR A 251 13.11 -8.06 -4.63
C THR A 251 14.41 -7.29 -4.77
N LEU A 252 15.10 -7.50 -5.89
CA LEU A 252 16.28 -6.72 -6.27
C LEU A 252 15.90 -5.41 -6.97
N ALA A 253 14.84 -4.73 -6.51
CA ALA A 253 14.36 -3.50 -7.10
C ALA A 253 14.56 -2.32 -6.14
N ASN A 254 14.86 -1.14 -6.68
CA ASN A 254 14.89 0.10 -5.92
C ASN A 254 13.47 0.60 -5.59
N HIS A 255 13.36 1.59 -4.72
CA HIS A 255 12.07 2.08 -4.23
C HIS A 255 11.14 2.57 -5.33
N HIS A 256 11.68 3.27 -6.33
CA HIS A 256 10.87 3.82 -7.42
C HIS A 256 10.35 2.73 -8.35
N HIS A 257 11.20 1.75 -8.69
CA HIS A 257 10.84 0.65 -9.56
C HIS A 257 9.99 -0.40 -8.86
N ASN A 258 10.09 -0.52 -7.56
CA ASN A 258 9.33 -1.44 -6.73
C ASN A 258 7.82 -1.46 -7.03
N ARG A 259 7.23 -0.42 -7.52
CA ARG A 259 5.79 -0.33 -7.83
C ARG A 259 5.43 -0.58 -9.29
N ARG A 260 6.41 -0.67 -10.22
CA ARG A 260 6.11 -0.64 -11.66
C ARG A 260 6.65 -1.79 -12.49
N ASN A 261 7.92 -2.15 -12.35
CA ASN A 261 8.61 -2.92 -13.39
C ASN A 261 8.79 -4.40 -13.06
N ASP A 262 9.24 -4.72 -11.87
CA ASP A 262 9.44 -6.12 -11.50
C ASP A 262 8.15 -6.78 -11.02
N TYR A 263 7.09 -6.02 -10.95
CA TYR A 263 5.80 -6.39 -10.37
C TYR A 263 4.80 -6.96 -11.35
N ARG A 264 5.18 -7.17 -12.61
CA ARG A 264 4.47 -8.19 -13.39
C ARG A 264 4.44 -9.51 -12.62
N LYS A 265 5.58 -9.93 -12.07
CA LYS A 265 5.67 -11.14 -11.25
C LYS A 265 4.84 -11.04 -9.97
N ILE A 266 4.81 -9.89 -9.30
CA ILE A 266 4.01 -9.68 -8.10
C ILE A 266 2.55 -9.55 -8.47
N GLY A 267 2.19 -8.74 -9.46
CA GLY A 267 0.83 -8.67 -9.97
C GLY A 267 0.30 -10.02 -10.40
N ASP A 268 1.10 -10.82 -11.12
CA ASP A 268 0.76 -12.18 -11.50
C ASP A 268 0.58 -13.10 -10.28
N SER A 269 1.46 -13.01 -9.28
CA SER A 269 1.33 -13.74 -8.02
C SER A 269 0.05 -13.35 -7.27
N LEU A 270 -0.23 -12.04 -7.17
CA LEU A 270 -1.42 -11.51 -6.51
C LEU A 270 -2.69 -11.94 -7.24
N ALA A 271 -2.66 -11.98 -8.58
CA ALA A 271 -3.78 -12.41 -9.39
C ALA A 271 -4.11 -13.91 -9.27
N THR A 272 -3.17 -14.75 -8.82
CA THR A 272 -3.42 -16.20 -8.61
C THR A 272 -4.15 -16.51 -7.31
N ASP A 273 -4.16 -15.58 -6.35
CA ASP A 273 -4.73 -15.80 -5.02
C ASP A 273 -6.20 -15.39 -4.89
N PHE A 274 -6.84 -15.00 -6.00
CA PHE A 274 -8.28 -14.68 -6.08
C PHE A 274 -9.15 -15.88 -6.42
#